data_4fa4777570539f4a018f63084729ec0b
#
_entry.id   4fa4777570539f4a018f63084729ec0b
#
_cell.length_a   1.000
_cell.length_b   1.000
_cell.length_c   1.000
_cell.angle_alpha   90.00
_cell.angle_beta   90.00
_cell.angle_gamma   90.00
#
_symmetry.space_group_name_H-M   'P 1'
#
loop_
_entity.id
_entity.type
_entity.pdbx_description
1 polymer ?
#
loop_
_entity_poly.entity_id
_entity_poly.type
_entity_poly.pdbx_seq_one_letter_code
_entity_poly.pdbx_strand_id
1 'polypeptide(L)'
;MIKTLSPSIFTLTIALFAIIASNVVPLTSNNAFAQQEGAENSKSVLHTAIFAGGCFWCIEADFEKLDGVKEVVSGYTGGNADTANYKTVTYEQTGHLEAVQVSYDPSVVSYAKLVDYFWRHIDPTDDQGQFCDKGHSYLSALFYSNDEEQKIAEKSLSKLQEDKPFDAAIVTPLLPAKEFYLAEEYHQDYYKKNPIRYGFYRRGCGRDNRVAELWGNEK
;
A
#
# COMPACT_ATOMS: atom_id res chain seq x y z
N MET A 1 73.90 -14.78 1.29
CA MET A 1 74.99 -13.91 0.74
C MET A 1 74.48 -12.52 0.93
N ILE A 2 74.89 -11.79 2.03
CA ILE A 2 76.03 -10.89 2.10
C ILE A 2 75.82 -9.73 1.06
N LYS A 3 75.68 -8.45 1.44
CA LYS A 3 76.33 -7.49 2.36
C LYS A 3 75.45 -6.20 2.38
N THR A 4 75.09 -5.62 3.45
CA THR A 4 75.68 -4.53 4.23
C THR A 4 76.25 -3.35 3.45
N LEU A 5 75.85 -2.12 3.72
CA LEU A 5 76.61 -1.07 4.41
C LEU A 5 75.89 0.30 4.42
N SER A 6 75.78 0.89 5.60
CA SER A 6 75.65 2.26 6.00
C SER A 6 77.03 2.94 5.91
N PRO A 7 77.29 4.19 6.32
CA PRO A 7 76.53 5.39 6.70
C PRO A 7 77.13 6.74 6.14
N SER A 8 76.56 7.89 6.47
CA SER A 8 77.33 9.02 6.98
C SER A 8 76.54 10.32 7.16
N ILE A 9 76.55 10.70 8.31
CA ILE A 9 76.36 11.97 9.04
C ILE A 9 77.11 13.16 8.33
N PHE A 10 76.42 14.32 8.25
CA PHE A 10 77.10 15.58 8.40
C PHE A 10 76.13 16.63 9.03
N THR A 11 76.49 17.01 10.21
CA THR A 11 76.03 18.15 10.99
C THR A 11 76.66 19.43 10.51
N LEU A 12 75.96 20.52 10.44
CA LEU A 12 76.50 21.82 10.77
C LEU A 12 75.41 22.86 11.12
N THR A 13 75.74 23.56 12.14
CA THR A 13 75.01 24.50 12.99
C THR A 13 75.04 25.95 12.46
N ILE A 14 74.18 26.81 13.13
CA ILE A 14 74.28 28.29 13.38
C ILE A 14 73.66 29.15 12.26
N ALA A 15 72.71 30.05 12.48
CA ALA A 15 72.66 31.16 13.42
C ALA A 15 71.33 31.89 13.48
N LEU A 16 71.11 32.41 14.59
CA LEU A 16 70.07 33.30 15.10
C LEU A 16 69.90 34.63 14.32
N PHE A 17 68.65 34.99 13.96
CA PHE A 17 68.30 36.41 13.94
C PHE A 17 66.81 36.56 14.24
N ALA A 18 66.50 37.22 15.35
CA ALA A 18 65.18 37.64 15.76
C ALA A 18 64.80 38.94 15.03
N ILE A 19 63.65 38.95 14.41
CA ILE A 19 62.94 40.17 14.07
C ILE A 19 61.49 40.03 14.54
N ILE A 20 61.15 40.77 15.57
CA ILE A 20 59.81 40.95 16.08
C ILE A 20 59.11 41.93 15.11
N ALA A 21 58.13 41.43 14.38
CA ALA A 21 57.16 42.31 13.70
C ALA A 21 55.76 41.96 14.22
N SER A 22 55.23 42.84 15.01
CA SER A 22 53.85 42.83 15.49
C SER A 22 52.91 43.05 14.33
N ASN A 23 52.22 42.00 13.88
CA ASN A 23 51.07 42.13 13.01
C ASN A 23 49.81 41.81 13.80
N VAL A 24 49.06 42.83 14.12
CA VAL A 24 47.70 42.75 14.62
C VAL A 24 46.84 42.17 13.50
N VAL A 25 46.36 40.96 13.67
CA VAL A 25 45.36 40.36 12.79
C VAL A 25 44.00 40.74 13.35
N PRO A 26 43.09 41.35 12.56
CA PRO A 26 41.74 41.60 13.02
C PRO A 26 41.00 40.24 13.06
N LEU A 27 40.41 39.95 14.23
CA LEU A 27 39.43 38.86 14.37
C LEU A 27 38.17 39.24 13.58
N THR A 28 38.05 38.74 12.36
CA THR A 28 36.76 38.65 11.71
C THR A 28 36.09 37.37 12.21
N SER A 29 35.14 37.54 13.12
CA SER A 29 34.22 36.49 13.53
C SER A 29 33.29 36.15 12.37
N ASN A 30 33.66 35.17 11.54
CA ASN A 30 32.73 34.54 10.65
C ASN A 30 31.84 33.59 11.49
N ASN A 31 30.72 34.12 11.96
CA ASN A 31 29.59 33.33 12.37
C ASN A 31 29.04 32.64 11.11
N ALA A 32 29.61 31.49 10.75
CA ALA A 32 28.94 30.53 9.91
C ALA A 32 27.77 29.94 10.73
N PHE A 33 26.61 30.62 10.63
CA PHE A 33 25.35 29.97 10.94
C PHE A 33 25.21 28.80 9.94
N ALA A 34 25.58 27.61 10.39
CA ALA A 34 25.11 26.41 9.75
C ALA A 34 23.58 26.47 9.81
N GLN A 35 22.96 26.83 8.69
CA GLN A 35 21.56 26.52 8.45
C GLN A 35 21.45 25.01 8.46
N GLN A 36 21.09 24.49 9.63
CA GLN A 36 20.51 23.18 9.77
C GLN A 36 19.15 23.31 9.10
N GLU A 37 19.09 23.03 7.80
CA GLU A 37 17.83 22.75 7.13
C GLU A 37 17.21 21.58 7.88
N GLY A 38 16.26 21.92 8.75
CA GLY A 38 15.40 20.94 9.37
C GLY A 38 14.73 20.19 8.23
N ALA A 39 15.02 18.90 8.11
CA ALA A 39 14.18 18.01 7.37
C ALA A 39 12.79 18.10 8.02
N GLU A 40 11.93 18.98 7.50
CA GLU A 40 10.52 18.95 7.77
C GLU A 40 10.08 17.52 7.41
N ASN A 41 9.75 16.77 8.45
CA ASN A 41 9.08 15.49 8.33
C ASN A 41 7.71 15.80 7.73
N SER A 42 7.66 15.94 6.41
CA SER A 42 6.43 16.06 5.64
C SER A 42 5.67 14.75 5.85
N LYS A 43 4.78 14.77 6.84
CA LYS A 43 3.84 13.69 7.07
C LYS A 43 3.04 13.55 5.78
N SER A 44 3.32 12.53 4.98
CA SER A 44 2.62 12.31 3.72
C SER A 44 1.11 12.29 4.00
N VAL A 45 0.37 13.06 3.22
CA VAL A 45 -1.09 13.04 3.31
C VAL A 45 -1.56 11.71 2.76
N LEU A 46 -2.15 10.88 3.61
CA LEU A 46 -2.71 9.60 3.18
C LEU A 46 -3.97 9.84 2.35
N HIS A 47 -4.12 9.04 1.30
CA HIS A 47 -5.33 8.93 0.51
C HIS A 47 -6.10 7.68 0.91
N THR A 48 -7.39 7.62 0.56
CA THR A 48 -8.25 6.46 0.82
C THR A 48 -8.90 5.98 -0.47
N ALA A 49 -9.09 4.66 -0.58
CA ALA A 49 -9.82 4.03 -1.69
C ALA A 49 -10.67 2.87 -1.15
N ILE A 50 -11.82 2.59 -1.80
CA ILE A 50 -12.75 1.55 -1.37
C ILE A 50 -12.82 0.45 -2.42
N PHE A 51 -12.78 -0.82 -1.96
CA PHE A 51 -12.85 -2.02 -2.79
C PHE A 51 -13.78 -3.06 -2.15
N ALA A 52 -14.68 -3.64 -2.94
CA ALA A 52 -15.46 -4.82 -2.56
C ALA A 52 -14.99 -6.03 -3.37
N GLY A 53 -14.62 -7.10 -2.72
CA GLY A 53 -14.05 -8.28 -3.38
C GLY A 53 -14.43 -9.60 -2.68
N GLY A 54 -15.68 -9.72 -2.25
CA GLY A 54 -16.17 -10.81 -1.42
C GLY A 54 -15.83 -10.62 0.04
N CYS A 55 -15.59 -11.71 0.76
CA CYS A 55 -15.23 -11.63 2.18
C CYS A 55 -14.15 -10.60 2.46
N PHE A 56 -14.49 -9.58 3.24
CA PHE A 56 -13.58 -8.47 3.57
C PHE A 56 -12.34 -8.91 4.34
N TRP A 57 -12.37 -9.99 5.14
CA TRP A 57 -11.16 -10.54 5.78
C TRP A 57 -10.07 -10.89 4.78
N CYS A 58 -10.47 -11.39 3.59
CA CYS A 58 -9.53 -11.79 2.55
C CYS A 58 -8.95 -10.57 1.83
N ILE A 59 -9.79 -9.59 1.50
CA ILE A 59 -9.36 -8.37 0.82
C ILE A 59 -8.49 -7.52 1.74
N GLU A 60 -8.84 -7.38 3.04
CA GLU A 60 -8.01 -6.75 4.06
C GLU A 60 -6.61 -7.39 4.11
N ALA A 61 -6.57 -8.72 4.29
CA ALA A 61 -5.31 -9.47 4.34
C ALA A 61 -4.48 -9.37 3.06
N ASP A 62 -5.10 -9.17 1.90
CA ASP A 62 -4.37 -9.02 0.64
C ASP A 62 -3.82 -7.60 0.48
N PHE A 63 -4.63 -6.55 0.69
CA PHE A 63 -4.15 -5.16 0.54
C PHE A 63 -3.09 -4.77 1.57
N GLU A 64 -3.13 -5.28 2.78
CA GLU A 64 -2.12 -4.99 3.79
C GLU A 64 -0.70 -5.49 3.45
N LYS A 65 -0.57 -6.37 2.47
CA LYS A 65 0.74 -6.85 1.97
C LYS A 65 1.36 -5.90 0.95
N LEU A 66 0.59 -4.95 0.43
CA LEU A 66 1.06 -4.06 -0.62
C LEU A 66 1.84 -2.90 -0.04
N ASP A 67 3.08 -2.74 -0.47
CA ASP A 67 3.93 -1.63 -0.07
C ASP A 67 3.25 -0.29 -0.37
N GLY A 68 3.27 0.62 0.59
CA GLY A 68 2.61 1.93 0.50
C GLY A 68 1.21 1.96 1.11
N VAL A 69 0.56 0.82 1.32
CA VAL A 69 -0.66 0.71 2.13
C VAL A 69 -0.27 0.88 3.61
N LYS A 70 -1.02 1.71 4.33
CA LYS A 70 -0.76 2.05 5.74
C LYS A 70 -1.77 1.42 6.68
N GLU A 71 -3.01 1.30 6.23
CA GLU A 71 -4.10 0.73 7.00
C GLU A 71 -5.17 0.21 6.05
N VAL A 72 -5.77 -0.89 6.40
CA VAL A 72 -6.97 -1.41 5.72
C VAL A 72 -8.00 -1.73 6.79
N VAL A 73 -9.22 -1.23 6.61
CA VAL A 73 -10.32 -1.51 7.54
C VAL A 73 -11.46 -2.18 6.81
N SER A 74 -12.00 -3.22 7.42
CA SER A 74 -13.19 -3.94 6.93
C SER A 74 -14.47 -3.17 7.24
N GLY A 75 -15.42 -3.17 6.33
CA GLY A 75 -16.68 -2.43 6.49
C GLY A 75 -17.72 -2.75 5.44
N TYR A 76 -18.72 -1.87 5.37
CA TYR A 76 -19.86 -1.98 4.49
C TYR A 76 -20.06 -0.70 3.70
N THR A 77 -20.46 -0.81 2.43
CA THR A 77 -20.82 0.34 1.59
C THR A 77 -21.95 -0.02 0.63
N GLY A 78 -22.69 0.97 0.17
CA GLY A 78 -23.75 0.79 -0.83
C GLY A 78 -25.16 0.88 -0.27
N GLY A 79 -25.40 0.52 0.98
CA GLY A 79 -26.67 0.59 1.69
C GLY A 79 -26.80 1.82 2.62
N ASN A 80 -27.72 1.76 3.58
CA ASN A 80 -28.01 2.80 4.54
C ASN A 80 -27.39 2.53 5.92
N ALA A 81 -27.15 3.57 6.70
CA ALA A 81 -26.50 3.50 8.01
C ALA A 81 -27.19 2.54 9.02
N ASP A 82 -28.51 2.50 9.02
CA ASP A 82 -29.33 1.68 9.93
C ASP A 82 -29.20 0.17 9.67
N THR A 83 -28.76 -0.21 8.46
CA THR A 83 -28.56 -1.60 8.05
C THR A 83 -27.09 -2.02 8.00
N ALA A 84 -26.17 -1.11 8.32
CA ALA A 84 -24.71 -1.35 8.24
C ALA A 84 -24.20 -2.14 9.46
N ASN A 85 -24.61 -3.39 9.59
CA ASN A 85 -24.10 -4.34 10.58
C ASN A 85 -24.06 -5.76 10.00
N TYR A 86 -23.18 -6.60 10.51
CA TYR A 86 -22.91 -7.92 9.94
C TYR A 86 -24.16 -8.78 9.78
N LYS A 87 -25.01 -8.83 10.83
CA LYS A 87 -26.21 -9.66 10.82
C LYS A 87 -27.16 -9.24 9.69
N THR A 88 -27.40 -7.93 9.57
CA THR A 88 -28.33 -7.41 8.57
C THR A 88 -27.76 -7.54 7.15
N VAL A 89 -26.49 -7.17 6.96
CA VAL A 89 -25.83 -7.23 5.64
C VAL A 89 -25.76 -8.65 5.11
N THR A 90 -25.49 -9.65 5.98
CA THR A 90 -25.33 -11.03 5.56
C THR A 90 -26.64 -11.75 5.25
N TYR A 91 -27.73 -11.40 5.94
CA TYR A 91 -28.99 -12.15 5.87
C TYR A 91 -30.16 -11.40 5.20
N GLU A 92 -29.99 -10.11 4.92
CA GLU A 92 -31.02 -9.26 4.33
C GLU A 92 -30.52 -8.58 3.05
N GLN A 93 -31.47 -8.14 2.19
CA GLN A 93 -31.12 -7.37 1.00
C GLN A 93 -31.01 -5.88 1.34
N THR A 94 -29.88 -5.47 1.89
CA THR A 94 -29.64 -4.11 2.37
C THR A 94 -29.05 -3.18 1.31
N GLY A 95 -28.58 -3.74 0.19
CA GLY A 95 -27.76 -3.03 -0.80
C GLY A 95 -26.30 -2.86 -0.39
N HIS A 96 -25.91 -3.24 0.83
CA HIS A 96 -24.51 -3.23 1.23
C HIS A 96 -23.70 -4.33 0.59
N LEU A 97 -22.43 -4.01 0.27
CA LEU A 97 -21.38 -4.94 -0.01
C LEU A 97 -20.42 -4.98 1.18
N GLU A 98 -19.85 -6.16 1.48
CA GLU A 98 -18.64 -6.25 2.27
C GLU A 98 -17.50 -5.59 1.48
N ALA A 99 -16.83 -4.62 2.08
CA ALA A 99 -15.80 -3.83 1.44
C ALA A 99 -14.67 -3.52 2.40
N VAL A 100 -13.56 -3.07 1.85
CA VAL A 100 -12.45 -2.50 2.62
C VAL A 100 -12.21 -1.06 2.21
N GLN A 101 -11.85 -0.23 3.19
CA GLN A 101 -11.26 1.09 2.95
C GLN A 101 -9.75 0.98 3.16
N VAL A 102 -9.00 1.31 2.12
CA VAL A 102 -7.53 1.25 2.06
C VAL A 102 -6.98 2.64 2.22
N SER A 103 -6.23 2.90 3.29
CA SER A 103 -5.45 4.12 3.50
C SER A 103 -4.04 3.91 2.98
N TYR A 104 -3.58 4.74 2.07
CA TYR A 104 -2.30 4.55 1.39
C TYR A 104 -1.52 5.84 1.22
N ASP A 105 -0.20 5.71 1.10
CA ASP A 105 0.73 6.80 0.79
C ASP A 105 0.88 6.95 -0.72
N PRO A 106 0.33 8.01 -1.34
CA PRO A 106 0.36 8.18 -2.79
C PRO A 106 1.77 8.42 -3.36
N SER A 107 2.75 8.73 -2.50
CA SER A 107 4.16 8.83 -2.91
C SER A 107 4.84 7.47 -3.07
N VAL A 108 4.25 6.39 -2.49
CA VAL A 108 4.78 5.03 -2.55
C VAL A 108 3.95 4.15 -3.48
N VAL A 109 2.62 4.23 -3.39
CA VAL A 109 1.71 3.45 -4.22
C VAL A 109 0.61 4.35 -4.79
N SER A 110 0.35 4.24 -6.10
CA SER A 110 -0.70 5.03 -6.75
C SER A 110 -2.07 4.31 -6.69
N TYR A 111 -3.16 5.08 -6.83
CA TYR A 111 -4.51 4.50 -6.99
C TYR A 111 -4.56 3.50 -8.17
N ALA A 112 -3.92 3.80 -9.29
CA ALA A 112 -3.83 2.88 -10.43
C ALA A 112 -3.22 1.53 -10.06
N LYS A 113 -2.17 1.54 -9.20
CA LYS A 113 -1.54 0.30 -8.72
C LYS A 113 -2.46 -0.47 -7.76
N LEU A 114 -3.24 0.22 -6.91
CA LEU A 114 -4.25 -0.42 -6.06
C LEU A 114 -5.33 -1.09 -6.91
N VAL A 115 -5.79 -0.43 -7.99
CA VAL A 115 -6.76 -0.98 -8.93
C VAL A 115 -6.22 -2.23 -9.64
N ASP A 116 -4.98 -2.18 -10.14
CA ASP A 116 -4.33 -3.34 -10.77
C ASP A 116 -4.17 -4.51 -9.79
N TYR A 117 -3.82 -4.20 -8.55
CA TYR A 117 -3.70 -5.18 -7.48
C TYR A 117 -5.06 -5.81 -7.15
N PHE A 118 -6.12 -5.02 -7.04
CA PHE A 118 -7.48 -5.48 -6.82
C PHE A 118 -7.91 -6.52 -7.86
N TRP A 119 -7.77 -6.22 -9.16
CA TRP A 119 -8.14 -7.13 -10.24
C TRP A 119 -7.49 -8.51 -10.09
N ARG A 120 -6.23 -8.55 -9.64
CA ARG A 120 -5.45 -9.78 -9.48
C ARG A 120 -5.79 -10.59 -8.23
N HIS A 121 -6.67 -10.07 -7.36
CA HIS A 121 -7.04 -10.71 -6.10
C HIS A 121 -8.52 -11.06 -6.00
N ILE A 122 -9.28 -10.91 -7.10
CA ILE A 122 -10.70 -11.28 -7.19
C ILE A 122 -10.94 -12.22 -8.37
N ASP A 123 -12.13 -12.82 -8.40
CA ASP A 123 -12.72 -13.38 -9.63
C ASP A 123 -13.64 -12.32 -10.25
N PRO A 124 -13.19 -11.58 -11.27
CA PRO A 124 -13.99 -10.53 -11.87
C PRO A 124 -15.12 -11.05 -12.75
N THR A 125 -15.26 -12.39 -12.88
CA THR A 125 -16.24 -13.07 -13.74
C THR A 125 -17.42 -13.65 -12.95
N ASP A 126 -17.40 -13.57 -11.62
CA ASP A 126 -18.43 -14.16 -10.74
C ASP A 126 -19.49 -13.09 -10.38
N ASP A 127 -20.68 -13.24 -10.92
CA ASP A 127 -21.83 -12.37 -10.66
C ASP A 127 -22.75 -12.85 -9.50
N GLN A 128 -22.36 -13.94 -8.81
CA GLN A 128 -23.10 -14.51 -7.69
C GLN A 128 -22.45 -14.27 -6.33
N GLY A 129 -21.27 -13.66 -6.31
CA GLY A 129 -20.44 -13.44 -5.12
C GLY A 129 -18.97 -13.54 -5.42
N GLN A 130 -18.19 -14.08 -4.50
CA GLN A 130 -16.76 -14.33 -4.73
C GLN A 130 -16.35 -15.68 -4.11
N PHE A 131 -15.80 -16.54 -4.92
CA PHE A 131 -15.31 -17.87 -4.50
C PHE A 131 -16.41 -18.70 -3.84
N CYS A 132 -16.24 -19.09 -2.55
CA CYS A 132 -17.26 -19.85 -1.81
C CYS A 132 -18.36 -18.97 -1.21
N ASP A 133 -18.17 -17.67 -1.13
CA ASP A 133 -19.15 -16.77 -0.55
C ASP A 133 -20.12 -16.29 -1.63
N LYS A 134 -21.40 -16.61 -1.45
CA LYS A 134 -22.44 -16.28 -2.40
C LYS A 134 -23.48 -15.36 -1.80
N GLY A 135 -24.04 -14.49 -2.64
CA GLY A 135 -25.03 -13.50 -2.26
C GLY A 135 -24.56 -12.06 -2.52
N HIS A 136 -25.50 -11.14 -2.46
CA HIS A 136 -25.30 -9.74 -2.81
C HIS A 136 -24.13 -9.08 -2.06
N SER A 137 -24.04 -9.32 -0.75
CA SER A 137 -23.01 -8.70 0.10
C SER A 137 -21.58 -9.11 -0.30
N TYR A 138 -21.41 -10.20 -1.04
CA TYR A 138 -20.11 -10.71 -1.48
C TYR A 138 -19.80 -10.43 -2.96
N LEU A 139 -20.61 -9.63 -3.64
CA LEU A 139 -20.30 -9.19 -5.00
C LEU A 139 -19.05 -8.31 -5.01
N SER A 140 -18.30 -8.37 -6.11
CA SER A 140 -17.18 -7.48 -6.32
C SER A 140 -17.62 -6.14 -6.90
N ALA A 141 -16.95 -5.06 -6.49
CA ALA A 141 -17.08 -3.73 -7.07
C ALA A 141 -15.82 -2.90 -6.82
N LEU A 142 -15.48 -2.04 -7.76
CA LEU A 142 -14.44 -1.04 -7.62
C LEU A 142 -15.10 0.32 -7.48
N PHE A 143 -14.73 1.07 -6.44
CA PHE A 143 -15.29 2.38 -6.16
C PHE A 143 -14.31 3.49 -6.52
N TYR A 144 -14.83 4.60 -7.05
CA TYR A 144 -14.07 5.82 -7.35
C TYR A 144 -14.69 7.01 -6.62
N SER A 145 -13.85 7.90 -6.07
CA SER A 145 -14.27 9.04 -5.25
C SER A 145 -14.27 10.37 -6.01
N ASN A 146 -13.67 10.40 -7.21
CA ASN A 146 -13.54 11.60 -8.04
C ASN A 146 -13.32 11.24 -9.51
N ASP A 147 -13.37 12.25 -10.39
CA ASP A 147 -13.24 12.09 -11.85
C ASP A 147 -11.88 11.53 -12.29
N GLU A 148 -10.83 11.78 -11.54
CA GLU A 148 -9.49 11.25 -11.84
C GLU A 148 -9.44 9.74 -11.56
N GLU A 149 -9.91 9.33 -10.41
CA GLU A 149 -10.03 7.91 -10.05
C GLU A 149 -10.96 7.16 -11.00
N GLN A 150 -12.08 7.79 -11.41
CA GLN A 150 -12.99 7.22 -12.41
C GLN A 150 -12.25 6.93 -13.72
N LYS A 151 -11.53 7.90 -14.25
CA LYS A 151 -10.76 7.73 -15.50
C LYS A 151 -9.70 6.64 -15.38
N ILE A 152 -9.03 6.55 -14.24
CA ILE A 152 -8.04 5.50 -13.96
C ILE A 152 -8.72 4.13 -13.94
N ALA A 153 -9.84 4.00 -13.24
CA ALA A 153 -10.60 2.76 -13.14
C ALA A 153 -11.14 2.30 -14.51
N GLU A 154 -11.72 3.21 -15.29
CA GLU A 154 -12.22 2.94 -16.64
C GLU A 154 -11.10 2.51 -17.60
N LYS A 155 -9.95 3.20 -17.55
CA LYS A 155 -8.77 2.84 -18.34
C LYS A 155 -8.23 1.46 -17.94
N SER A 156 -8.19 1.17 -16.65
CA SER A 156 -7.75 -0.13 -16.15
C SER A 156 -8.69 -1.24 -16.60
N LEU A 157 -10.01 -1.04 -16.50
CA LEU A 157 -11.00 -2.00 -16.97
C LEU A 157 -10.90 -2.24 -18.48
N SER A 158 -10.76 -1.18 -19.28
CA SER A 158 -10.60 -1.31 -20.74
C SER A 158 -9.37 -2.13 -21.10
N LYS A 159 -8.24 -1.81 -20.47
CA LYS A 159 -7.01 -2.59 -20.67
C LYS A 159 -7.17 -4.04 -20.23
N LEU A 160 -7.85 -4.27 -19.09
CA LEU A 160 -8.09 -5.60 -18.61
C LEU A 160 -8.98 -6.42 -19.58
N GLN A 161 -9.99 -5.82 -20.18
CA GLN A 161 -10.85 -6.45 -21.19
C GLN A 161 -10.07 -6.89 -22.43
N GLU A 162 -9.03 -6.13 -22.82
CA GLU A 162 -8.16 -6.44 -23.96
C GLU A 162 -7.13 -7.53 -23.64
N ASP A 163 -6.53 -7.48 -22.44
CA ASP A 163 -5.33 -8.24 -22.08
C ASP A 163 -5.61 -9.45 -21.15
N LYS A 164 -6.86 -9.65 -20.69
CA LYS A 164 -7.19 -10.72 -19.74
C LYS A 164 -6.88 -12.11 -20.31
N PRO A 165 -6.29 -13.02 -19.51
CA PRO A 165 -5.89 -14.34 -19.98
C PRO A 165 -7.03 -15.39 -19.96
N PHE A 166 -8.29 -14.94 -19.85
CA PHE A 166 -9.49 -15.79 -19.81
C PHE A 166 -10.59 -15.23 -20.72
N ASP A 167 -11.48 -16.10 -21.21
CA ASP A 167 -12.54 -15.70 -22.17
C ASP A 167 -13.77 -15.06 -21.50
N ALA A 168 -14.07 -15.44 -20.24
CA ALA A 168 -15.26 -14.98 -19.54
C ALA A 168 -15.33 -13.44 -19.44
N ALA A 169 -16.56 -12.92 -19.49
CA ALA A 169 -16.78 -11.47 -19.36
C ALA A 169 -16.45 -10.98 -17.94
N ILE A 170 -15.95 -9.75 -17.85
CA ILE A 170 -15.79 -9.06 -16.57
C ILE A 170 -17.15 -8.50 -16.17
N VAL A 171 -17.63 -8.88 -14.99
CA VAL A 171 -18.92 -8.47 -14.44
C VAL A 171 -18.79 -7.51 -13.25
N THR A 172 -17.58 -7.32 -12.73
CA THR A 172 -17.28 -6.39 -11.64
C THR A 172 -17.54 -4.95 -12.10
N PRO A 173 -18.49 -4.22 -11.49
CA PRO A 173 -18.82 -2.84 -11.87
C PRO A 173 -17.82 -1.84 -11.31
N LEU A 174 -17.73 -0.67 -12.00
CA LEU A 174 -17.13 0.56 -11.50
C LEU A 174 -18.26 1.45 -10.96
N LEU A 175 -18.20 1.84 -9.70
CA LEU A 175 -19.26 2.57 -9.01
C LEU A 175 -18.71 3.85 -8.35
N PRO A 176 -19.48 4.93 -8.27
CA PRO A 176 -19.13 6.05 -7.42
C PRO A 176 -19.12 5.63 -5.96
N ALA A 177 -18.10 6.07 -5.22
CA ALA A 177 -17.97 5.80 -3.79
C ALA A 177 -19.19 6.37 -3.04
N LYS A 178 -19.70 5.59 -2.11
CA LYS A 178 -20.73 5.96 -1.16
C LYS A 178 -20.15 5.97 0.25
N GLU A 179 -20.99 6.31 1.23
CA GLU A 179 -20.61 6.24 2.63
C GLU A 179 -20.06 4.84 2.97
N PHE A 180 -18.97 4.83 3.72
CA PHE A 180 -18.36 3.62 4.22
C PHE A 180 -18.63 3.51 5.71
N TYR A 181 -19.16 2.38 6.12
CA TYR A 181 -19.49 2.07 7.51
C TYR A 181 -18.53 1.00 8.02
N LEU A 182 -17.80 1.33 9.08
CA LEU A 182 -16.83 0.41 9.68
C LEU A 182 -17.56 -0.85 10.21
N ALA A 183 -17.05 -2.01 9.89
CA ALA A 183 -17.52 -3.26 10.45
C ALA A 183 -17.11 -3.39 11.93
N GLU A 184 -17.78 -4.29 12.63
CA GLU A 184 -17.55 -4.54 14.05
C GLU A 184 -16.10 -4.92 14.34
N GLU A 185 -15.58 -4.53 15.49
CA GLU A 185 -14.18 -4.70 15.90
C GLU A 185 -13.66 -6.14 15.76
N TYR A 186 -14.52 -7.14 15.96
CA TYR A 186 -14.12 -8.54 15.82
C TYR A 186 -13.84 -8.97 14.37
N HIS A 187 -14.21 -8.15 13.38
CA HIS A 187 -13.89 -8.35 11.97
C HIS A 187 -12.56 -7.72 11.56
N GLN A 188 -12.13 -6.67 12.24
CA GLN A 188 -10.88 -5.98 11.93
C GLN A 188 -9.68 -6.87 12.24
N ASP A 189 -8.69 -6.91 11.34
CA ASP A 189 -7.48 -7.75 11.47
C ASP A 189 -7.80 -9.24 11.71
N TYR A 190 -8.92 -9.73 11.18
CA TYR A 190 -9.36 -11.09 11.51
C TYR A 190 -8.30 -12.14 11.21
N TYR A 191 -7.58 -12.00 10.12
CA TYR A 191 -6.53 -12.93 9.73
C TYR A 191 -5.33 -12.92 10.70
N LYS A 192 -5.05 -11.78 11.36
CA LYS A 192 -4.01 -11.64 12.40
C LYS A 192 -4.50 -12.18 13.75
N LYS A 193 -5.74 -11.84 14.12
CA LYS A 193 -6.37 -12.24 15.39
C LYS A 193 -6.71 -13.74 15.42
N ASN A 194 -7.03 -14.34 14.26
CA ASN A 194 -7.49 -15.72 14.13
C ASN A 194 -6.76 -16.49 13.01
N PRO A 195 -5.43 -16.59 12.99
CA PRO A 195 -4.66 -17.06 11.83
C PRO A 195 -4.97 -18.50 11.41
N ILE A 196 -5.23 -19.38 12.36
CA ILE A 196 -5.55 -20.78 12.08
C ILE A 196 -6.93 -20.88 11.41
N ARG A 197 -7.96 -20.26 12.00
CA ARG A 197 -9.32 -20.29 11.49
C ARG A 197 -9.43 -19.62 10.12
N TYR A 198 -8.81 -18.46 9.96
CA TYR A 198 -8.72 -17.75 8.69
C TYR A 198 -8.00 -18.58 7.62
N GLY A 199 -6.89 -19.24 7.95
CA GLY A 199 -6.15 -20.09 7.03
C GLY A 199 -6.94 -21.29 6.54
N PHE A 200 -7.76 -21.91 7.40
CA PHE A 200 -8.69 -22.98 6.99
C PHE A 200 -9.79 -22.44 6.09
N TYR A 201 -10.42 -21.32 6.46
CA TYR A 201 -11.46 -20.68 5.66
C TYR A 201 -10.94 -20.31 4.27
N ARG A 202 -9.84 -19.56 4.15
CA ARG A 202 -9.29 -19.11 2.87
C ARG A 202 -8.93 -20.26 1.94
N ARG A 203 -8.31 -21.32 2.47
CA ARG A 203 -7.99 -22.52 1.69
C ARG A 203 -9.23 -23.29 1.28
N GLY A 204 -10.18 -23.52 2.21
CA GLY A 204 -11.42 -24.22 1.95
C GLY A 204 -12.31 -23.50 0.93
N CYS A 205 -12.27 -22.19 0.93
CA CYS A 205 -12.96 -21.33 -0.03
C CYS A 205 -12.35 -21.38 -1.45
N GLY A 206 -11.12 -21.86 -1.60
CA GLY A 206 -10.48 -22.02 -2.89
C GLY A 206 -10.04 -20.71 -3.56
N ARG A 207 -10.03 -19.57 -2.82
CA ARG A 207 -9.72 -18.25 -3.38
C ARG A 207 -8.40 -18.21 -4.13
N ASP A 208 -7.31 -18.64 -3.49
CA ASP A 208 -5.97 -18.58 -4.09
C ASP A 208 -5.86 -19.48 -5.34
N ASN A 209 -6.54 -20.64 -5.36
CA ASN A 209 -6.58 -21.53 -6.51
C ASN A 209 -7.31 -20.88 -7.68
N ARG A 210 -8.48 -20.28 -7.43
CA ARG A 210 -9.27 -19.63 -8.48
C ARG A 210 -8.56 -18.42 -9.06
N VAL A 211 -7.90 -17.63 -8.21
CA VAL A 211 -7.05 -16.51 -8.65
C VAL A 211 -5.91 -17.02 -9.54
N ALA A 212 -5.24 -18.11 -9.15
CA ALA A 212 -4.18 -18.71 -9.97
C ALA A 212 -4.70 -19.31 -11.31
N GLU A 213 -5.91 -19.86 -11.35
CA GLU A 213 -6.54 -20.30 -12.59
C GLU A 213 -6.78 -19.15 -13.56
N LEU A 214 -7.28 -18.02 -13.06
CA LEU A 214 -7.60 -16.83 -13.87
C LEU A 214 -6.35 -16.09 -14.33
N TRP A 215 -5.40 -15.86 -13.42
CA TRP A 215 -4.30 -14.94 -13.63
C TRP A 215 -2.95 -15.59 -13.83
N GLY A 216 -2.87 -16.92 -13.71
CA GLY A 216 -1.61 -17.64 -13.62
C GLY A 216 -0.95 -17.50 -12.23
N ASN A 217 0.26 -18.05 -12.10
CA ASN A 217 1.01 -18.03 -10.84
C ASN A 217 1.87 -16.76 -10.67
N GLU A 218 1.69 -15.75 -11.50
CA GLU A 218 2.37 -14.46 -11.35
C GLU A 218 1.69 -13.65 -10.23
N LYS A 219 2.34 -13.66 -9.06
CA LYS A 219 1.98 -12.82 -7.91
C LYS A 219 2.82 -11.56 -7.86
#